data_73848738dcb1226f45d8db790a949e99
#
_entry.id   73848738dcb1226f45d8db790a949e99
#
_cell.length_a   1.000
_cell.length_b   1.000
_cell.length_c   1.000
_cell.angle_alpha   90.00
_cell.angle_beta   90.00
_cell.angle_gamma   90.00
#
_symmetry.space_group_name_H-M   'P 1'
#
loop_
_entity.id
_entity.type
_entity.pdbx_description
1 polymer ?
#
loop_
_entity_poly.entity_id
_entity_poly.type
_entity_poly.pdbx_seq_one_letter_code
_entity_poly.pdbx_strand_id
1 'polypeptide(L)'
;IGRIGTAALGVGILLACLTTTIGVITTISQLTETLTHGKLKLKTCILIYDVLGFLLATMGVAKIITYTYPVFVLIYPVAIVLTLLGCARKIVPNHGSWKGTVLMAALVGIYEAVVTMNQSGITNIHISFLEHLYDALPLSAYGFAWLLPCIIGFVAGTLIVKFSGGEAYPMLQESEDQ
;
A
#
# COMPACT_ATOMS: atom_id res chain seq x y z
N ILE A 1 -36.50 -8.67 -3.42
CA ILE A 1 -35.97 -8.79 -4.80
C ILE A 1 -36.30 -10.21 -5.25
N GLY A 2 -37.09 -10.38 -6.34
CA GLY A 2 -37.50 -11.70 -6.83
C GLY A 2 -36.33 -12.52 -7.39
N ARG A 3 -36.53 -13.82 -7.60
CA ARG A 3 -35.50 -14.76 -8.12
C ARG A 3 -34.79 -14.24 -9.38
N ILE A 4 -35.48 -13.54 -10.24
CA ILE A 4 -34.94 -12.94 -11.47
C ILE A 4 -33.96 -11.79 -11.12
N GLY A 5 -34.31 -10.94 -10.16
CA GLY A 5 -33.42 -9.85 -9.72
C GLY A 5 -32.13 -10.34 -9.06
N THR A 6 -32.22 -11.42 -8.27
CA THR A 6 -31.01 -12.04 -7.66
C THR A 6 -30.10 -12.66 -8.72
N ALA A 7 -30.68 -13.33 -9.72
CA ALA A 7 -29.90 -13.89 -10.83
C ALA A 7 -29.20 -12.80 -11.66
N ALA A 8 -29.92 -11.72 -12.00
CA ALA A 8 -29.37 -10.60 -12.75
C ALA A 8 -28.21 -9.92 -11.97
N LEU A 9 -28.39 -9.72 -10.67
CA LEU A 9 -27.33 -9.20 -9.79
C LEU A 9 -26.10 -10.13 -9.76
N GLY A 10 -26.32 -11.44 -9.64
CA GLY A 10 -25.24 -12.42 -9.64
C GLY A 10 -24.42 -12.40 -10.94
N VAL A 11 -25.09 -12.34 -12.08
CA VAL A 11 -24.43 -12.22 -13.40
C VAL A 11 -23.66 -10.90 -13.50
N GLY A 12 -24.24 -9.79 -13.05
CA GLY A 12 -23.58 -8.48 -13.06
C GLY A 12 -22.29 -8.48 -12.23
N ILE A 13 -22.34 -9.03 -11.01
CA ILE A 13 -21.16 -9.15 -10.13
C ILE A 13 -20.10 -10.05 -10.78
N LEU A 14 -20.49 -11.18 -11.36
CA LEU A 14 -19.58 -12.11 -12.01
C LEU A 14 -18.85 -11.44 -13.19
N LEU A 15 -19.58 -10.72 -14.04
CA LEU A 15 -18.98 -9.99 -15.16
C LEU A 15 -18.04 -8.87 -14.69
N ALA A 16 -18.42 -8.12 -13.67
CA ALA A 16 -17.59 -7.08 -13.08
C ALA A 16 -16.29 -7.65 -12.50
N CYS A 17 -16.37 -8.74 -11.75
CA CYS A 17 -15.18 -9.42 -11.21
C CYS A 17 -14.27 -9.94 -12.32
N LEU A 18 -14.85 -10.55 -13.37
CA LEU A 18 -14.10 -11.09 -14.49
C LEU A 18 -13.35 -9.98 -15.24
N THR A 19 -14.01 -8.88 -15.52
CA THR A 19 -13.40 -7.72 -16.20
C THR A 19 -12.25 -7.14 -15.39
N THR A 20 -12.42 -6.97 -14.08
CA THR A 20 -11.39 -6.46 -13.16
C THR A 20 -10.20 -7.40 -13.09
N THR A 21 -10.47 -8.71 -12.97
CA THR A 21 -9.42 -9.73 -12.91
C THR A 21 -8.56 -9.74 -14.17
N ILE A 22 -9.18 -9.70 -15.35
CA ILE A 22 -8.46 -9.64 -16.64
C ILE A 22 -7.56 -8.39 -16.68
N GLY A 23 -8.07 -7.23 -16.28
CA GLY A 23 -7.31 -5.98 -16.26
C GLY A 23 -6.11 -6.05 -15.33
N VAL A 24 -6.30 -6.51 -14.09
CA VAL A 24 -5.24 -6.60 -13.07
C VAL A 24 -4.17 -7.62 -13.49
N ILE A 25 -4.56 -8.83 -13.89
CA ILE A 25 -3.60 -9.89 -14.29
C ILE A 25 -2.80 -9.44 -15.51
N THR A 26 -3.44 -8.81 -16.49
CA THR A 26 -2.74 -8.29 -17.67
C THR A 26 -1.72 -7.23 -17.31
N THR A 27 -2.10 -6.26 -16.45
CA THR A 27 -1.22 -5.18 -16.02
C THR A 27 -0.01 -5.70 -15.24
N ILE A 28 -0.23 -6.60 -14.27
CA ILE A 28 0.86 -7.20 -13.47
C ILE A 28 1.78 -8.04 -14.39
N SER A 29 1.21 -8.77 -15.33
CA SER A 29 1.98 -9.59 -16.28
C SER A 29 2.86 -8.74 -17.19
N GLN A 30 2.35 -7.61 -17.68
CA GLN A 30 3.13 -6.65 -18.48
C GLN A 30 4.26 -6.03 -17.65
N LEU A 31 3.97 -5.65 -16.40
CA LEU A 31 4.99 -5.13 -15.49
C LEU A 31 6.09 -6.16 -15.24
N THR A 32 5.71 -7.41 -15.00
CA THR A 32 6.67 -8.52 -14.77
C THR A 32 7.53 -8.79 -16.01
N GLU A 33 6.95 -8.76 -17.21
CA GLU A 33 7.70 -8.90 -18.45
C GLU A 33 8.72 -7.76 -18.62
N THR A 34 8.32 -6.53 -18.34
CA THR A 34 9.21 -5.36 -18.39
C THR A 34 10.34 -5.46 -17.36
N LEU A 35 10.03 -5.80 -16.12
CA LEU A 35 11.02 -5.94 -15.04
C LEU A 35 12.01 -7.09 -15.27
N THR A 36 11.57 -8.16 -15.93
CA THR A 36 12.43 -9.30 -16.29
C THR A 36 13.17 -9.12 -17.61
N HIS A 37 13.11 -7.92 -18.19
CA HIS A 37 13.71 -7.62 -19.49
C HIS A 37 13.32 -8.64 -20.58
N GLY A 38 12.05 -9.07 -20.60
CA GLY A 38 11.53 -10.01 -21.58
C GLY A 38 11.91 -11.48 -21.38
N LYS A 39 12.59 -11.83 -20.29
CA LYS A 39 12.92 -13.26 -19.99
C LYS A 39 11.68 -14.09 -19.75
N LEU A 40 10.67 -13.51 -19.10
CA LEU A 40 9.35 -14.11 -18.92
C LEU A 40 8.38 -13.47 -19.92
N LYS A 41 7.89 -14.26 -20.87
CA LYS A 41 6.90 -13.79 -21.85
C LYS A 41 5.56 -13.52 -21.19
N LEU A 42 4.84 -12.51 -21.66
CA LEU A 42 3.52 -12.12 -21.18
C LEU A 42 2.56 -13.31 -20.94
N LYS A 43 2.49 -14.21 -21.93
CA LYS A 43 1.62 -15.40 -21.85
C LYS A 43 1.97 -16.32 -20.68
N THR A 44 3.26 -16.49 -20.41
CA THR A 44 3.74 -17.33 -19.28
C THR A 44 3.40 -16.68 -17.95
N CYS A 45 3.56 -15.35 -17.84
CA CYS A 45 3.19 -14.61 -16.63
C CYS A 45 1.69 -14.71 -16.35
N ILE A 46 0.84 -14.50 -17.36
CA ILE A 46 -0.61 -14.65 -17.23
C ILE A 46 -0.96 -16.04 -16.70
N LEU A 47 -0.41 -17.09 -17.32
CA LEU A 47 -0.69 -18.47 -16.91
C LEU A 47 -0.28 -18.74 -15.45
N ILE A 48 0.88 -18.23 -15.02
CA ILE A 48 1.36 -18.38 -13.65
C ILE A 48 0.41 -17.68 -12.68
N TYR A 49 0.01 -16.44 -12.97
CA TYR A 49 -0.90 -15.69 -12.10
C TYR A 49 -2.31 -16.27 -12.06
N ASP A 50 -2.82 -16.81 -13.17
CA ASP A 50 -4.12 -17.48 -13.22
C ASP A 50 -4.12 -18.77 -12.37
N VAL A 51 -3.07 -19.60 -12.49
CA VAL A 51 -2.94 -20.82 -11.68
C VAL A 51 -2.81 -20.46 -10.20
N LEU A 52 -2.04 -19.44 -9.87
CA LEU A 52 -1.86 -18.99 -8.49
C LEU A 52 -3.17 -18.42 -7.93
N GLY A 53 -3.90 -17.64 -8.71
CA GLY A 53 -5.22 -17.13 -8.36
C GLY A 53 -6.24 -18.24 -8.15
N PHE A 54 -6.25 -19.27 -9.01
CA PHE A 54 -7.10 -20.44 -8.86
C PHE A 54 -6.80 -21.21 -7.55
N LEU A 55 -5.52 -21.46 -7.25
CA LEU A 55 -5.12 -22.10 -5.99
C LEU A 55 -5.57 -21.29 -4.77
N LEU A 56 -5.40 -19.97 -4.78
CA LEU A 56 -5.86 -19.11 -3.71
C LEU A 56 -7.39 -19.12 -3.58
N ALA A 57 -8.13 -19.15 -4.69
CA ALA A 57 -9.58 -19.19 -4.69
C ALA A 57 -10.13 -20.44 -3.97
N THR A 58 -9.41 -21.58 -4.01
CA THR A 58 -9.82 -22.80 -3.31
C THR A 58 -9.78 -22.68 -1.77
N MET A 59 -9.02 -21.71 -1.22
CA MET A 59 -8.97 -21.44 0.22
C MET A 59 -10.25 -20.81 0.77
N GLY A 60 -11.07 -20.26 -0.09
CA GLY A 60 -12.29 -19.55 0.27
C GLY A 60 -12.06 -18.07 0.61
N VAL A 61 -13.08 -17.26 0.34
CA VAL A 61 -13.02 -15.78 0.44
C VAL A 61 -12.64 -15.31 1.85
N ALA A 62 -13.18 -15.94 2.89
CA ALA A 62 -12.89 -15.54 4.28
C ALA A 62 -11.40 -15.64 4.62
N LYS A 63 -10.75 -16.74 4.24
CA LYS A 63 -9.31 -16.92 4.47
C LYS A 63 -8.48 -15.95 3.65
N ILE A 64 -8.84 -15.73 2.38
CA ILE A 64 -8.16 -14.75 1.52
C ILE A 64 -8.19 -13.37 2.16
N ILE A 65 -9.35 -12.92 2.64
CA ILE A 65 -9.48 -11.62 3.33
C ILE A 65 -8.57 -11.57 4.56
N THR A 66 -8.61 -12.60 5.41
CA THR A 66 -7.80 -12.66 6.65
C THR A 66 -6.32 -12.51 6.38
N TYR A 67 -5.79 -13.17 5.35
CA TYR A 67 -4.35 -13.08 5.02
C TYR A 67 -3.98 -11.81 4.23
N THR A 68 -4.90 -11.28 3.44
CA THR A 68 -4.65 -10.11 2.59
C THR A 68 -4.82 -8.79 3.36
N TYR A 69 -5.68 -8.75 4.37
CA TYR A 69 -5.97 -7.55 5.13
C TYR A 69 -4.73 -6.92 5.79
N PRO A 70 -3.82 -7.66 6.46
CA PRO A 70 -2.59 -7.06 7.01
C PRO A 70 -1.69 -6.43 5.93
N VAL A 71 -1.66 -7.00 4.72
CA VAL A 71 -0.89 -6.44 3.60
C VAL A 71 -1.47 -5.10 3.15
N PHE A 72 -2.81 -4.99 3.09
CA PHE A 72 -3.46 -3.72 2.80
C PHE A 72 -3.17 -2.67 3.87
N VAL A 73 -3.23 -3.04 5.15
CA VAL A 73 -2.95 -2.17 6.28
C VAL A 73 -1.51 -1.63 6.22
N LEU A 74 -0.56 -2.42 5.74
CA LEU A 74 0.83 -2.00 5.54
C LEU A 74 0.99 -1.00 4.39
N ILE A 75 0.28 -1.22 3.29
CA ILE A 75 0.48 -0.46 2.06
C ILE A 75 -0.29 0.87 2.07
N TYR A 76 -1.49 0.92 2.67
CA TYR A 76 -2.37 2.08 2.54
C TYR A 76 -1.78 3.39 3.08
N PRO A 77 -1.05 3.45 4.24
CA PRO A 77 -0.51 4.71 4.71
C PRO A 77 0.55 5.27 3.76
N VAL A 78 1.40 4.37 3.25
CA VAL A 78 2.45 4.73 2.28
C VAL A 78 1.85 5.24 0.98
N ALA A 79 0.82 4.58 0.45
CA ALA A 79 0.14 4.97 -0.77
C ALA A 79 -0.53 6.34 -0.65
N ILE A 80 -1.23 6.60 0.48
CA ILE A 80 -1.88 7.89 0.73
C ILE A 80 -0.82 9.00 0.83
N VAL A 81 0.24 8.77 1.61
CA VAL A 81 1.32 9.74 1.80
C VAL A 81 1.99 10.07 0.47
N LEU A 82 2.34 9.06 -0.34
CA LEU A 82 2.93 9.27 -1.66
C LEU A 82 2.01 10.07 -2.57
N THR A 83 0.71 9.80 -2.55
CA THR A 83 -0.28 10.54 -3.34
C THR A 83 -0.38 11.99 -2.89
N LEU A 84 -0.46 12.24 -1.58
CA LEU A 84 -0.53 13.60 -1.01
C LEU A 84 0.74 14.40 -1.31
N LEU A 85 1.93 13.81 -1.11
CA LEU A 85 3.19 14.45 -1.45
C LEU A 85 3.31 14.70 -2.96
N GLY A 86 2.82 13.77 -3.78
CA GLY A 86 2.78 13.92 -5.23
C GLY A 86 1.92 15.09 -5.68
N CYS A 87 0.74 15.26 -5.09
CA CYS A 87 -0.13 16.41 -5.33
C CYS A 87 0.48 17.72 -4.81
N ALA A 88 1.18 17.65 -3.68
CA ALA A 88 1.79 18.79 -3.00
C ALA A 88 3.24 19.06 -3.43
N ARG A 89 3.70 18.55 -4.57
CA ARG A 89 5.09 18.68 -5.04
C ARG A 89 5.66 20.11 -4.99
N LYS A 90 4.80 21.10 -5.25
CA LYS A 90 5.18 22.54 -5.20
C LYS A 90 5.45 23.04 -3.77
N ILE A 91 4.93 22.35 -2.75
CA ILE A 91 5.02 22.75 -1.34
C ILE A 91 6.15 21.99 -0.62
N VAL A 92 6.58 20.85 -1.16
CA VAL A 92 7.63 20.02 -0.56
C VAL A 92 8.99 20.66 -0.81
N PRO A 93 9.68 21.15 0.24
CA PRO A 93 10.87 21.98 0.08
C PRO A 93 12.12 21.19 -0.36
N ASN A 94 12.21 19.89 -0.07
CA ASN A 94 13.39 19.10 -0.38
C ASN A 94 13.14 17.57 -0.35
N HIS A 95 14.09 16.82 -0.90
CA HIS A 95 14.06 15.34 -0.91
C HIS A 95 14.03 14.70 0.50
N GLY A 96 14.55 15.39 1.51
CA GLY A 96 14.54 14.88 2.89
C GLY A 96 13.15 14.80 3.48
N SER A 97 12.31 15.81 3.22
CA SER A 97 10.91 15.80 3.65
C SER A 97 10.16 14.59 3.05
N TRP A 98 10.39 14.33 1.76
CA TRP A 98 9.78 13.19 1.07
C TRP A 98 10.18 11.86 1.70
N LYS A 99 11.49 11.62 1.84
CA LYS A 99 12.04 10.38 2.41
C LYS A 99 11.62 10.19 3.87
N GLY A 100 11.66 11.26 4.67
CA GLY A 100 11.28 11.23 6.08
C GLY A 100 9.81 10.85 6.29
N THR A 101 8.91 11.44 5.51
CA THR A 101 7.47 11.15 5.60
C THR A 101 7.15 9.73 5.17
N VAL A 102 7.71 9.28 4.05
CA VAL A 102 7.49 7.92 3.54
C VAL A 102 8.04 6.86 4.49
N LEU A 103 9.22 7.11 5.09
CA LEU A 103 9.83 6.21 6.04
C LEU A 103 8.97 6.07 7.31
N MET A 104 8.44 7.18 7.83
CA MET A 104 7.54 7.14 8.98
C MET A 104 6.22 6.45 8.66
N ALA A 105 5.64 6.69 7.48
CA ALA A 105 4.45 5.99 7.03
C ALA A 105 4.68 4.47 6.94
N ALA A 106 5.82 4.06 6.42
CA ALA A 106 6.18 2.65 6.31
C ALA A 106 6.37 1.99 7.69
N LEU A 107 7.04 2.67 8.63
CA LEU A 107 7.23 2.15 10.00
C LEU A 107 5.90 1.94 10.71
N VAL A 108 4.99 2.92 10.63
CA VAL A 108 3.65 2.78 11.24
C VAL A 108 2.85 1.70 10.53
N GLY A 109 2.90 1.63 9.20
CA GLY A 109 2.23 0.59 8.43
C GLY A 109 2.70 -0.82 8.79
N ILE A 110 4.01 -1.01 9.00
CA ILE A 110 4.57 -2.29 9.47
C ILE A 110 4.00 -2.65 10.85
N TYR A 111 3.98 -1.67 11.76
CA TYR A 111 3.43 -1.90 13.10
C TYR A 111 1.94 -2.26 13.06
N GLU A 112 1.11 -1.50 12.34
CA GLU A 112 -0.31 -1.79 12.15
C GLU A 112 -0.55 -3.16 11.51
N ALA A 113 0.28 -3.56 10.54
CA ALA A 113 0.21 -4.88 9.93
C ALA A 113 0.49 -6.00 10.97
N VAL A 114 1.50 -5.83 11.82
CA VAL A 114 1.80 -6.80 12.90
C VAL A 114 0.65 -6.90 13.90
N VAL A 115 0.08 -5.77 14.34
CA VAL A 115 -1.09 -5.75 15.23
C VAL A 115 -2.27 -6.48 14.58
N THR A 116 -2.52 -6.22 13.30
CA THR A 116 -3.59 -6.87 12.55
C THR A 116 -3.36 -8.39 12.40
N MET A 117 -2.12 -8.81 12.18
CA MET A 117 -1.76 -10.24 12.13
C MET A 117 -1.98 -10.92 13.49
N ASN A 118 -1.69 -10.24 14.59
CA ASN A 118 -1.96 -10.73 15.94
C ASN A 118 -3.48 -10.89 16.18
N GLN A 119 -4.27 -9.88 15.83
CA GLN A 119 -5.73 -9.93 15.95
C GLN A 119 -6.35 -11.03 15.08
N SER A 120 -5.75 -11.32 13.94
CA SER A 120 -6.18 -12.40 13.04
C SER A 120 -5.71 -13.80 13.48
N GLY A 121 -4.96 -13.90 14.58
CA GLY A 121 -4.43 -15.18 15.09
C GLY A 121 -3.32 -15.79 14.24
N ILE A 122 -2.74 -15.02 13.30
CA ILE A 122 -1.67 -15.48 12.41
C ILE A 122 -0.33 -15.45 13.16
N THR A 123 -0.15 -14.49 14.05
CA THR A 123 1.10 -14.24 14.77
C THR A 123 0.80 -13.86 16.22
N ASN A 124 1.73 -14.13 17.15
CA ASN A 124 1.63 -13.73 18.56
C ASN A 124 2.87 -12.91 18.96
N ILE A 125 3.11 -11.81 18.25
CA ILE A 125 4.22 -10.90 18.53
C ILE A 125 3.68 -9.72 19.33
N HIS A 126 3.94 -9.69 20.65
CA HIS A 126 3.61 -8.58 21.53
C HIS A 126 4.83 -7.70 21.76
N ILE A 127 4.77 -6.46 21.29
CA ILE A 127 5.80 -5.46 21.54
C ILE A 127 5.15 -4.38 22.42
N SER A 128 5.12 -4.61 23.74
CA SER A 128 4.42 -3.78 24.73
C SER A 128 4.80 -2.29 24.65
N PHE A 129 6.02 -1.97 24.28
CA PHE A 129 6.47 -0.57 24.11
C PHE A 129 5.75 0.13 22.94
N LEU A 130 5.57 -0.57 21.84
CA LEU A 130 4.90 -0.03 20.65
C LEU A 130 3.37 0.06 20.85
N GLU A 131 2.79 -0.86 21.63
CA GLU A 131 1.36 -0.83 21.97
C GLU A 131 1.03 0.46 22.76
N HIS A 132 1.80 0.79 23.80
CA HIS A 132 1.63 2.03 24.55
C HIS A 132 1.84 3.28 23.70
N LEU A 133 2.80 3.25 22.78
CA LEU A 133 3.08 4.39 21.90
C LEU A 133 1.95 4.59 20.88
N TYR A 134 1.39 3.50 20.37
CA TYR A 134 0.29 3.52 19.41
C TYR A 134 -1.03 3.99 20.05
N ASP A 135 -1.33 3.51 21.26
CA ASP A 135 -2.52 3.91 22.02
C ASP A 135 -2.47 5.38 22.48
N ALA A 136 -1.27 5.93 22.64
CA ALA A 136 -1.07 7.34 22.94
C ALA A 136 -1.30 8.26 21.73
N LEU A 137 -1.35 7.70 20.50
CA LEU A 137 -1.62 8.50 19.30
C LEU A 137 -3.11 8.84 19.20
N PRO A 138 -3.49 10.12 19.25
CA PRO A 138 -4.85 10.54 18.91
C PRO A 138 -5.15 10.12 17.49
N LEU A 139 -6.32 9.60 17.18
CA LEU A 139 -6.74 9.06 15.90
C LEU A 139 -6.39 7.57 15.64
N SER A 140 -5.70 6.87 16.58
CA SER A 140 -5.49 5.42 16.47
C SER A 140 -6.82 4.66 16.38
N ALA A 141 -7.83 5.08 17.10
CA ALA A 141 -9.18 4.49 17.09
C ALA A 141 -9.89 4.61 15.72
N TYR A 142 -9.47 5.53 14.87
CA TYR A 142 -10.05 5.78 13.54
C TYR A 142 -9.18 5.24 12.39
N GLY A 143 -8.08 4.53 12.68
CA GLY A 143 -7.16 4.02 11.66
C GLY A 143 -6.26 5.09 11.02
N PHE A 144 -6.17 6.28 11.61
CA PHE A 144 -5.31 7.39 11.15
C PHE A 144 -4.09 7.61 12.04
N ALA A 145 -3.63 6.58 12.75
CA ALA A 145 -2.46 6.67 13.61
C ALA A 145 -1.18 7.11 12.89
N TRP A 146 -1.06 6.79 11.61
CA TRP A 146 0.08 7.15 10.76
C TRP A 146 0.20 8.65 10.47
N LEU A 147 -0.87 9.43 10.61
CA LEU A 147 -0.92 10.84 10.20
C LEU A 147 0.03 11.71 11.03
N LEU A 148 0.02 11.58 12.36
CA LEU A 148 0.92 12.32 13.25
C LEU A 148 2.41 11.96 13.04
N PRO A 149 2.82 10.67 13.03
CA PRO A 149 4.18 10.29 12.71
C PRO A 149 4.65 10.79 11.33
N CYS A 150 3.76 10.82 10.33
CA CYS A 150 4.08 11.35 9.01
C CYS A 150 4.36 12.86 9.04
N ILE A 151 3.60 13.65 9.80
CA ILE A 151 3.86 15.08 9.98
C ILE A 151 5.20 15.29 10.67
N ILE A 152 5.48 14.52 11.71
CA ILE A 152 6.78 14.56 12.42
C ILE A 152 7.92 14.19 11.46
N GLY A 153 7.74 13.13 10.67
CA GLY A 153 8.70 12.70 9.65
C GLY A 153 8.95 13.75 8.57
N PHE A 154 7.93 14.48 8.18
CA PHE A 154 8.03 15.60 7.23
C PHE A 154 8.87 16.73 7.81
N VAL A 155 8.58 17.18 9.02
CA VAL A 155 9.31 18.25 9.70
C VAL A 155 10.74 17.82 10.00
N ALA A 156 10.94 16.64 10.56
CA ALA A 156 12.28 16.11 10.86
C ALA A 156 13.12 15.95 9.59
N GLY A 157 12.55 15.39 8.53
CA GLY A 157 13.23 15.25 7.23
C GLY A 157 13.64 16.59 6.63
N THR A 158 12.79 17.62 6.77
CA THR A 158 13.10 18.99 6.33
C THR A 158 14.24 19.59 7.14
N LEU A 159 14.23 19.43 8.48
CA LEU A 159 15.23 19.95 9.37
C LEU A 159 16.60 19.26 9.17
N ILE A 160 16.61 17.94 9.03
CA ILE A 160 17.84 17.17 8.82
C ILE A 160 18.57 17.66 7.57
N VAL A 161 17.87 17.84 6.45
CA VAL A 161 18.49 18.34 5.22
C VAL A 161 18.97 19.77 5.38
N LYS A 162 18.21 20.63 6.06
CA LYS A 162 18.59 22.01 6.34
C LYS A 162 19.86 22.11 7.22
N PHE A 163 19.98 21.23 8.21
CA PHE A 163 21.17 21.19 9.10
C PHE A 163 22.35 20.44 8.51
N SER A 164 22.11 19.47 7.62
CA SER A 164 23.16 18.69 6.95
C SER A 164 23.81 19.41 5.76
N GLY A 165 23.45 20.69 5.50
CA GLY A 165 24.04 21.47 4.41
C GLY A 165 23.69 20.95 3.01
N GLY A 166 22.70 20.05 2.90
CA GLY A 166 22.18 19.60 1.63
C GLY A 166 21.42 20.73 0.94
N GLU A 167 21.79 21.05 -0.31
CA GLU A 167 21.08 22.04 -1.11
C GLU A 167 19.60 21.64 -1.22
N ALA A 168 18.72 22.58 -0.95
CA ALA A 168 17.30 22.43 -1.17
C ALA A 168 17.02 22.49 -2.68
N TYR A 169 17.24 21.37 -3.37
CA TYR A 169 16.79 21.25 -4.76
C TYR A 169 15.27 21.04 -4.75
N PRO A 170 14.48 21.97 -5.29
CA PRO A 170 13.06 21.74 -5.48
C PRO A 170 12.88 20.60 -6.46
N MET A 171 11.98 19.66 -6.13
CA MET A 171 11.68 18.45 -6.92
C MET A 171 11.27 18.73 -8.38
N LEU A 172 11.07 20.01 -8.75
CA LEU A 172 10.66 20.44 -10.08
C LEU A 172 11.84 20.66 -11.05
N GLN A 173 13.07 20.79 -10.56
CA GLN A 173 14.23 21.02 -11.45
C GLN A 173 14.71 19.74 -12.16
N GLU A 174 14.48 18.57 -11.56
CA GLU A 174 14.88 17.28 -12.16
C GLU A 174 14.00 16.84 -13.35
N SER A 175 12.82 17.45 -13.54
CA SER A 175 11.91 17.12 -14.64
C SER A 175 12.09 17.99 -15.89
N GLU A 176 12.86 19.07 -15.82
CA GLU A 176 13.16 19.93 -16.96
C GLU A 176 14.48 19.55 -17.67
N ASP A 177 15.32 18.74 -17.02
CA ASP A 177 16.62 18.32 -17.57
C ASP A 177 16.60 16.88 -18.19
N GLN A 178 15.41 16.25 -18.34
CA GLN A 178 15.21 14.96 -19.02
C GLN A 178 14.31 15.12 -20.26
#